data_316f302d90d1ca0ffcdddc7c39d1c023
#
_entry.id   316f302d90d1ca0ffcdddc7c39d1c023
#
_cell.length_a   1.000
_cell.length_b   1.000
_cell.length_c   1.000
_cell.angle_alpha   90.00
_cell.angle_beta   90.00
_cell.angle_gamma   90.00
#
_symmetry.space_group_name_H-M   'P 1'
#
loop_
_entity.id
_entity.type
_entity.pdbx_description
1 polymer ?
#
loop_
_entity_poly.entity_id
_entity_poly.type
_entity_poly.pdbx_seq_one_letter_code
_entity_poly.pdbx_strand_id
1 'polypeptide(L)'
;AEEAFRDRIGDISSPEELIADFEVYSFVMRAFDLEDQIFGKGLIRKMLESDPVEPSSLLNRLTDSRFREMHLALGFTTEAGPQTPDLTDPDFLNDVTTRFYNRQYINENDAQNETVGTVLEFRDKFSGIDNWFEVLASEKLTNFFQVALSLPEQMSALDLDKQKALLADKFDLEKLADP
;
A
#
# COMPACT_ATOMS: atom_id res chain seq x y z
N ALA A 1 7.36 0.71 -19.74
CA ALA A 1 6.64 1.23 -18.57
C ALA A 1 7.55 2.14 -17.73
N GLU A 2 8.71 1.65 -17.20
CA GLU A 2 9.63 2.48 -16.40
C GLU A 2 10.13 3.70 -17.17
N GLU A 3 10.59 3.51 -18.41
CA GLU A 3 11.07 4.62 -19.25
C GLU A 3 9.99 5.70 -19.40
N ALA A 4 8.76 5.30 -19.72
CA ALA A 4 7.63 6.22 -19.84
C ALA A 4 7.32 6.95 -18.53
N PHE A 5 7.42 6.25 -17.40
CA PHE A 5 7.28 6.87 -16.07
C PHE A 5 8.35 7.92 -15.84
N ARG A 6 9.63 7.58 -16.00
CA ARG A 6 10.76 8.51 -15.75
C ARG A 6 10.75 9.72 -16.67
N ASP A 7 10.36 9.52 -17.95
CA ASP A 7 10.39 10.59 -18.95
C ASP A 7 9.23 11.59 -18.79
N ARG A 8 8.07 11.13 -18.31
CA ARG A 8 6.83 11.93 -18.37
C ARG A 8 6.25 12.32 -17.00
N ILE A 9 6.66 11.66 -15.91
CA ILE A 9 6.11 11.98 -14.59
C ILE A 9 6.38 13.42 -14.17
N GLY A 10 7.51 14.00 -14.60
CA GLY A 10 7.88 15.38 -14.32
C GLY A 10 6.99 16.45 -14.98
N ASP A 11 6.26 16.07 -16.03
CA ASP A 11 5.31 16.97 -16.70
C ASP A 11 3.93 16.96 -16.03
N ILE A 12 3.71 16.06 -15.07
CA ILE A 12 2.44 15.89 -14.36
C ILE A 12 2.38 16.80 -13.15
N SER A 13 1.42 17.72 -13.14
CA SER A 13 1.23 18.73 -12.11
C SER A 13 -0.07 18.55 -11.29
N SER A 14 -0.92 17.61 -11.69
CA SER A 14 -2.22 17.38 -11.07
C SER A 14 -2.65 15.90 -11.10
N PRO A 15 -3.53 15.47 -10.18
CA PRO A 15 -4.13 14.14 -10.22
C PRO A 15 -4.84 13.83 -11.54
N GLU A 16 -5.42 14.84 -12.17
CA GLU A 16 -6.14 14.69 -13.44
C GLU A 16 -5.19 14.38 -14.60
N GLU A 17 -4.03 15.06 -14.65
CA GLU A 17 -2.98 14.80 -15.63
C GLU A 17 -2.35 13.41 -15.43
N LEU A 18 -2.12 13.00 -14.17
CA LEU A 18 -1.66 11.64 -13.86
C LEU A 18 -2.61 10.59 -14.43
N ILE A 19 -3.91 10.73 -14.17
CA ILE A 19 -4.93 9.77 -14.63
C ILE A 19 -5.12 9.79 -16.14
N ALA A 20 -4.83 10.91 -16.80
CA ALA A 20 -4.91 11.06 -18.25
C ALA A 20 -3.79 10.32 -18.98
N ASP A 21 -2.58 10.30 -18.42
CA ASP A 21 -1.49 9.46 -18.93
C ASP A 21 -1.61 8.03 -18.38
N PHE A 22 -2.33 7.19 -19.10
CA PHE A 22 -2.62 5.83 -18.63
C PHE A 22 -1.38 4.96 -18.38
N GLU A 23 -0.30 5.17 -19.11
CA GLU A 23 0.92 4.38 -18.95
C GLU A 23 1.66 4.76 -17.66
N VAL A 24 1.81 6.05 -17.38
CA VAL A 24 2.40 6.57 -16.13
C VAL A 24 1.50 6.22 -14.94
N TYR A 25 0.19 6.48 -15.07
CA TYR A 25 -0.80 6.13 -14.06
C TYR A 25 -0.77 4.65 -13.69
N SER A 26 -0.77 3.76 -14.69
CA SER A 26 -0.72 2.32 -14.49
C SER A 26 0.57 1.88 -13.79
N PHE A 27 1.71 2.49 -14.11
CA PHE A 27 2.97 2.22 -13.44
C PHE A 27 2.91 2.59 -11.95
N VAL A 28 2.43 3.79 -11.65
CA VAL A 28 2.27 4.29 -10.27
C VAL A 28 1.29 3.40 -9.49
N MET A 29 0.13 3.08 -10.04
CA MET A 29 -0.86 2.21 -9.38
C MET A 29 -0.28 0.85 -9.01
N ARG A 30 0.53 0.25 -9.89
CA ARG A 30 1.23 -1.02 -9.62
C ARG A 30 2.31 -0.87 -8.56
N ALA A 31 3.07 0.23 -8.58
CA ALA A 31 4.10 0.49 -7.58
C ALA A 31 3.53 0.54 -6.15
N PHE A 32 2.32 1.08 -6.00
CA PHE A 32 1.61 1.15 -4.71
C PHE A 32 0.64 -0.02 -4.45
N ASP A 33 0.77 -1.12 -5.23
CA ASP A 33 -0.09 -2.32 -5.06
C ASP A 33 -1.60 -2.04 -5.20
N LEU A 34 -1.96 -1.06 -6.03
CA LEU A 34 -3.34 -0.62 -6.29
C LEU A 34 -3.82 -0.97 -7.70
N GLU A 35 -3.21 -1.98 -8.35
CA GLU A 35 -3.59 -2.40 -9.71
C GLU A 35 -5.07 -2.82 -9.79
N ASP A 36 -5.59 -3.42 -8.74
CA ASP A 36 -7.01 -3.78 -8.60
C ASP A 36 -7.96 -2.57 -8.62
N GLN A 37 -7.45 -1.37 -8.30
CA GLN A 37 -8.20 -0.11 -8.26
C GLN A 37 -8.00 0.76 -9.52
N ILE A 38 -7.24 0.30 -10.51
CA ILE A 38 -6.81 1.10 -11.67
C ILE A 38 -7.99 1.69 -12.47
N PHE A 39 -9.13 1.00 -12.49
CA PHE A 39 -10.34 1.48 -13.17
C PHE A 39 -11.17 2.44 -12.32
N GLY A 40 -10.88 2.55 -11.03
CA GLY A 40 -11.53 3.45 -10.08
C GLY A 40 -11.06 4.91 -10.19
N LYS A 41 -10.82 5.41 -11.40
CA LYS A 41 -10.23 6.74 -11.67
C LYS A 41 -10.84 7.89 -10.88
N GLY A 42 -12.16 7.88 -10.70
CA GLY A 42 -12.86 8.91 -9.92
C GLY A 42 -12.56 8.85 -8.43
N LEU A 43 -12.39 7.66 -7.87
CA LEU A 43 -11.95 7.44 -6.48
C LEU A 43 -10.51 7.92 -6.30
N ILE A 44 -9.61 7.50 -7.18
CA ILE A 44 -8.18 7.85 -7.13
C ILE A 44 -8.01 9.37 -7.21
N ARG A 45 -8.68 10.05 -8.17
CA ARG A 45 -8.62 11.50 -8.25
C ARG A 45 -9.05 12.17 -6.95
N LYS A 46 -10.23 11.84 -6.44
CA LYS A 46 -10.76 12.44 -5.19
C LYS A 46 -9.87 12.14 -3.99
N MET A 47 -9.25 10.97 -3.94
CA MET A 47 -8.32 10.60 -2.89
C MET A 47 -7.06 11.46 -2.95
N LEU A 48 -6.47 11.65 -4.14
CA LEU A 48 -5.28 12.49 -4.33
C LEU A 48 -5.53 13.99 -4.10
N GLU A 49 -6.76 14.45 -4.34
CA GLU A 49 -7.22 15.81 -4.05
C GLU A 49 -7.63 16.03 -2.58
N SER A 50 -7.69 14.97 -1.78
CA SER A 50 -8.16 15.03 -0.40
C SER A 50 -7.19 15.79 0.50
N ASP A 51 -7.72 16.61 1.40
CA ASP A 51 -6.95 17.22 2.48
C ASP A 51 -6.55 16.13 3.50
N PRO A 52 -5.24 15.93 3.76
CA PRO A 52 -4.79 14.89 4.68
C PRO A 52 -5.10 15.18 6.16
N VAL A 53 -5.36 16.44 6.53
CA VAL A 53 -5.69 16.83 7.92
C VAL A 53 -7.18 16.90 8.20
N GLU A 54 -8.03 17.00 7.18
CA GLU A 54 -9.48 17.05 7.36
C GLU A 54 -10.06 15.65 7.68
N PRO A 55 -10.56 15.40 8.91
CA PRO A 55 -11.02 14.07 9.31
C PRO A 55 -12.12 13.48 8.45
N SER A 56 -12.94 14.33 7.83
CA SER A 56 -14.05 13.92 6.95
C SER A 56 -13.62 13.69 5.50
N SER A 57 -12.36 13.97 5.15
CA SER A 57 -11.85 13.78 3.79
C SER A 57 -11.91 12.32 3.36
N LEU A 58 -11.97 12.08 2.05
CA LEU A 58 -12.02 10.73 1.52
C LEU A 58 -10.78 9.92 1.95
N LEU A 59 -9.60 10.53 1.89
CA LEU A 59 -8.34 9.90 2.29
C LEU A 59 -8.40 9.35 3.73
N ASN A 60 -8.94 10.15 4.67
CA ASN A 60 -9.01 9.78 6.09
C ASN A 60 -10.13 8.77 6.40
N ARG A 61 -11.03 8.52 5.46
CA ARG A 61 -12.11 7.53 5.56
C ARG A 61 -11.76 6.19 4.93
N LEU A 62 -10.74 6.16 4.08
CA LEU A 62 -10.22 4.91 3.50
C LEU A 62 -9.39 4.16 4.56
N THR A 63 -9.72 2.90 4.75
CA THR A 63 -9.03 2.03 5.72
C THR A 63 -7.80 1.34 5.16
N ASP A 64 -7.65 1.33 3.83
CA ASP A 64 -6.52 0.75 3.14
C ASP A 64 -5.34 1.74 3.10
N SER A 65 -4.27 1.41 3.80
CA SER A 65 -3.08 2.27 3.95
C SER A 65 -2.38 2.59 2.63
N ARG A 66 -2.53 1.74 1.60
CA ARG A 66 -1.91 1.92 0.28
C ARG A 66 -2.32 3.25 -0.38
N PHE A 67 -3.57 3.67 -0.17
CA PHE A 67 -4.04 4.98 -0.66
C PHE A 67 -3.31 6.14 0.01
N ARG A 68 -3.08 6.03 1.32
CA ARG A 68 -2.37 7.06 2.08
C ARG A 68 -0.89 7.13 1.66
N GLU A 69 -0.25 5.98 1.48
CA GLU A 69 1.13 5.93 1.01
C GLU A 69 1.29 6.59 -0.35
N MET A 70 0.41 6.26 -1.31
CA MET A 70 0.41 6.88 -2.64
C MET A 70 0.12 8.38 -2.59
N HIS A 71 -0.83 8.82 -1.76
CA HIS A 71 -1.15 10.23 -1.58
C HIS A 71 0.04 11.03 -1.07
N LEU A 72 0.72 10.52 -0.02
CA LEU A 72 1.88 11.17 0.58
C LEU A 72 3.08 11.21 -0.38
N ALA A 73 3.33 10.13 -1.10
CA ALA A 73 4.43 10.05 -2.05
C ALA A 73 4.26 11.00 -3.24
N LEU A 74 3.05 11.13 -3.77
CA LEU A 74 2.77 12.02 -4.89
C LEU A 74 2.64 13.49 -4.49
N GLY A 75 2.17 13.80 -3.29
CA GLY A 75 2.20 15.14 -2.73
C GLY A 75 1.36 16.20 -3.44
N PHE A 76 0.34 15.83 -4.23
CA PHE A 76 -0.55 16.81 -4.90
C PHE A 76 -1.36 17.67 -3.94
N THR A 77 -1.64 17.14 -2.75
CA THR A 77 -2.30 17.88 -1.67
C THR A 77 -1.59 17.57 -0.36
N THR A 78 -1.22 18.59 0.38
CA THR A 78 -0.52 18.50 1.66
C THR A 78 -1.33 19.23 2.74
N GLU A 79 -0.83 19.27 3.98
CA GLU A 79 -1.41 20.09 5.05
C GLU A 79 -1.49 21.58 4.71
N ALA A 80 -0.64 22.06 3.78
CA ALA A 80 -0.68 23.44 3.28
C ALA A 80 -1.68 23.65 2.14
N GLY A 81 -2.42 22.60 1.74
CA GLY A 81 -3.37 22.60 0.64
C GLY A 81 -2.79 22.03 -0.66
N PRO A 82 -3.46 22.27 -1.81
CA PRO A 82 -3.00 21.78 -3.11
C PRO A 82 -1.61 22.30 -3.48
N GLN A 83 -0.80 21.42 -4.03
CA GLN A 83 0.61 21.67 -4.42
C GLN A 83 0.86 21.21 -5.86
N THR A 84 1.90 21.77 -6.46
CA THR A 84 2.55 21.17 -7.64
C THR A 84 3.82 20.47 -7.14
N PRO A 85 3.81 19.13 -7.00
CA PRO A 85 4.96 18.42 -6.47
C PRO A 85 6.13 18.40 -7.47
N ASP A 86 7.35 18.31 -6.96
CA ASP A 86 8.52 17.98 -7.79
C ASP A 86 8.64 16.46 -7.94
N LEU A 87 8.03 15.94 -8.99
CA LEU A 87 8.05 14.51 -9.32
C LEU A 87 9.31 14.11 -10.13
N THR A 88 10.27 15.03 -10.32
CA THR A 88 11.55 14.75 -10.97
C THR A 88 12.66 14.41 -9.97
N ASP A 89 12.37 14.52 -8.69
CA ASP A 89 13.32 14.18 -7.62
C ASP A 89 13.86 12.74 -7.82
N PRO A 90 15.18 12.54 -7.88
CA PRO A 90 15.78 11.23 -8.08
C PRO A 90 15.40 10.20 -7.00
N ASP A 91 15.21 10.64 -5.75
CA ASP A 91 14.84 9.75 -4.66
C ASP A 91 13.38 9.26 -4.82
N PHE A 92 12.46 10.16 -5.21
CA PHE A 92 11.09 9.81 -5.57
C PHE A 92 11.06 8.83 -6.76
N LEU A 93 11.78 9.13 -7.84
CA LEU A 93 11.82 8.26 -9.03
C LEU A 93 12.35 6.85 -8.69
N ASN A 94 13.39 6.78 -7.87
CA ASN A 94 13.98 5.52 -7.45
C ASN A 94 13.07 4.75 -6.47
N ASP A 95 12.41 5.43 -5.54
CA ASP A 95 11.46 4.79 -4.61
C ASP A 95 10.30 4.14 -5.38
N VAL A 96 9.63 4.88 -6.25
CA VAL A 96 8.50 4.38 -7.04
C VAL A 96 8.93 3.23 -7.96
N THR A 97 10.11 3.35 -8.59
CA THR A 97 10.65 2.28 -9.44
C THR A 97 10.97 1.01 -8.63
N THR A 98 11.56 1.17 -7.45
CA THR A 98 11.88 0.05 -6.55
C THR A 98 10.61 -0.65 -6.08
N ARG A 99 9.59 0.12 -5.67
CA ARG A 99 8.26 -0.41 -5.31
C ARG A 99 7.65 -1.21 -6.45
N PHE A 100 7.70 -0.68 -7.68
CA PHE A 100 7.15 -1.37 -8.85
C PHE A 100 7.81 -2.75 -9.07
N TYR A 101 9.14 -2.83 -9.04
CA TYR A 101 9.82 -4.09 -9.23
C TYR A 101 9.66 -5.05 -8.05
N ASN A 102 9.61 -4.56 -6.83
CA ASN A 102 9.30 -5.37 -5.65
C ASN A 102 7.91 -5.98 -5.77
N ARG A 103 6.89 -5.21 -6.14
CA ARG A 103 5.53 -5.72 -6.33
C ARG A 103 5.46 -6.74 -7.45
N GLN A 104 6.11 -6.46 -8.58
CA GLN A 104 6.19 -7.42 -9.68
C GLN A 104 6.83 -8.74 -9.22
N TYR A 105 7.94 -8.68 -8.51
CA TYR A 105 8.63 -9.85 -7.98
C TYR A 105 7.75 -10.67 -7.02
N ILE A 106 7.05 -9.99 -6.11
CA ILE A 106 6.13 -10.64 -5.16
C ILE A 106 4.99 -11.31 -5.93
N ASN A 107 4.34 -10.62 -6.87
CA ASN A 107 3.21 -11.13 -7.63
C ASN A 107 3.60 -12.33 -8.53
N GLU A 108 4.76 -12.28 -9.16
CA GLU A 108 5.28 -13.40 -9.98
C GLU A 108 5.55 -14.65 -9.13
N ASN A 109 6.10 -14.48 -7.91
CA ASN A 109 6.34 -15.59 -7.00
C ASN A 109 5.03 -16.12 -6.39
N ASP A 110 4.09 -15.25 -6.05
CA ASP A 110 2.76 -15.63 -5.56
C ASP A 110 2.00 -16.49 -6.58
N ALA A 111 2.07 -16.12 -7.86
CA ALA A 111 1.47 -16.88 -8.95
C ALA A 111 2.07 -18.30 -9.12
N GLN A 112 3.33 -18.49 -8.73
CA GLN A 112 4.00 -19.78 -8.78
C GLN A 112 3.83 -20.60 -7.49
N ASN A 113 3.81 -19.93 -6.35
CA ASN A 113 3.69 -20.55 -5.03
C ASN A 113 3.15 -19.53 -4.01
N GLU A 114 1.90 -19.67 -3.64
CA GLU A 114 1.18 -18.77 -2.70
C GLU A 114 1.91 -18.64 -1.34
N THR A 115 2.53 -19.71 -0.85
CA THR A 115 3.28 -19.64 0.41
C THR A 115 4.52 -18.74 0.28
N VAL A 116 5.23 -18.82 -0.85
CA VAL A 116 6.38 -17.95 -1.12
C VAL A 116 5.93 -16.51 -1.28
N GLY A 117 4.85 -16.27 -2.05
CA GLY A 117 4.25 -14.95 -2.20
C GLY A 117 3.87 -14.33 -0.87
N THR A 118 3.24 -15.10 0.02
CA THR A 118 2.85 -14.64 1.37
C THR A 118 4.06 -14.23 2.21
N VAL A 119 5.15 -15.01 2.19
CA VAL A 119 6.38 -14.69 2.93
C VAL A 119 7.03 -13.42 2.37
N LEU A 120 7.08 -13.27 1.05
CA LEU A 120 7.64 -12.08 0.40
C LEU A 120 6.80 -10.83 0.71
N GLU A 121 5.48 -10.94 0.67
CA GLU A 121 4.57 -9.86 1.04
C GLU A 121 4.72 -9.46 2.51
N PHE A 122 4.86 -10.44 3.39
CA PHE A 122 5.15 -10.18 4.80
C PHE A 122 6.46 -9.38 4.96
N ARG A 123 7.55 -9.80 4.27
CA ARG A 123 8.82 -9.09 4.33
C ARG A 123 8.75 -7.66 3.79
N ASP A 124 7.97 -7.44 2.74
CA ASP A 124 7.78 -6.12 2.13
C ASP A 124 7.03 -5.16 3.06
N LYS A 125 5.99 -5.66 3.71
CA LYS A 125 5.14 -4.87 4.63
C LYS A 125 5.63 -4.82 6.07
N PHE A 126 6.58 -5.67 6.42
CA PHE A 126 7.03 -5.91 7.78
C PHE A 126 7.44 -4.65 8.55
N SER A 127 8.18 -3.75 7.92
CA SER A 127 8.66 -2.51 8.56
C SER A 127 7.54 -1.50 8.85
N GLY A 128 6.35 -1.68 8.31
CA GLY A 128 5.19 -0.82 8.51
C GLY A 128 4.10 -1.45 9.39
N ILE A 129 4.32 -2.67 9.93
CA ILE A 129 3.34 -3.33 10.79
C ILE A 129 3.59 -2.94 12.25
N ASP A 130 2.83 -1.95 12.73
CA ASP A 130 2.93 -1.46 14.10
C ASP A 130 1.92 -2.12 15.06
N ASN A 131 0.86 -2.72 14.50
CA ASN A 131 -0.19 -3.31 15.32
C ASN A 131 -0.90 -4.48 14.62
N TRP A 132 -1.57 -5.33 15.41
CA TRP A 132 -2.28 -6.51 14.93
C TRP A 132 -3.48 -6.22 14.03
N PHE A 133 -4.06 -5.02 14.05
CA PHE A 133 -5.16 -4.67 13.16
C PHE A 133 -4.69 -4.52 11.72
N GLU A 134 -3.45 -4.10 11.50
CA GLU A 134 -2.83 -4.06 10.16
C GLU A 134 -2.62 -5.46 9.60
N VAL A 135 -2.21 -6.40 10.44
CA VAL A 135 -2.15 -7.83 10.07
C VAL A 135 -3.53 -8.35 9.70
N LEU A 136 -4.54 -8.06 10.56
CA LEU A 136 -5.92 -8.52 10.36
C LEU A 136 -6.62 -7.86 9.16
N ALA A 137 -6.13 -6.72 8.69
CA ALA A 137 -6.61 -6.06 7.46
C ALA A 137 -6.18 -6.80 6.18
N SER A 138 -5.15 -7.66 6.24
CA SER A 138 -4.69 -8.49 5.15
C SER A 138 -5.05 -9.96 5.39
N GLU A 139 -5.88 -10.54 4.54
CA GLU A 139 -6.27 -11.96 4.61
C GLU A 139 -5.03 -12.87 4.55
N LYS A 140 -4.08 -12.57 3.65
CA LYS A 140 -2.83 -13.35 3.51
C LYS A 140 -1.98 -13.30 4.77
N LEU A 141 -1.80 -12.12 5.37
CA LEU A 141 -1.03 -11.98 6.60
C LEU A 141 -1.75 -12.65 7.78
N THR A 142 -3.06 -12.52 7.87
CA THR A 142 -3.87 -13.21 8.90
C THR A 142 -3.68 -14.72 8.80
N ASN A 143 -3.81 -15.30 7.62
CA ASN A 143 -3.61 -16.72 7.38
C ASN A 143 -2.17 -17.16 7.69
N PHE A 144 -1.18 -16.36 7.30
CA PHE A 144 0.21 -16.64 7.62
C PHE A 144 0.43 -16.76 9.13
N PHE A 145 0.01 -15.77 9.91
CA PHE A 145 0.16 -15.80 11.37
C PHE A 145 -0.69 -16.89 12.02
N GLN A 146 -1.87 -17.15 11.50
CA GLN A 146 -2.74 -18.23 11.98
C GLN A 146 -2.03 -19.59 11.88
N VAL A 147 -1.42 -19.88 10.74
CA VAL A 147 -0.65 -21.11 10.53
C VAL A 147 0.62 -21.11 11.37
N ALA A 148 1.40 -20.05 11.32
CA ALA A 148 2.69 -19.93 12.02
C ALA A 148 2.54 -20.05 13.54
N LEU A 149 1.47 -19.53 14.11
CA LEU A 149 1.17 -19.58 15.55
C LEU A 149 0.27 -20.75 15.96
N SER A 150 -0.07 -21.63 15.00
CA SER A 150 -0.96 -22.79 15.20
C SER A 150 -2.30 -22.40 15.82
N LEU A 151 -2.90 -21.31 15.36
CA LEU A 151 -4.18 -20.83 15.83
C LEU A 151 -5.34 -21.57 15.12
N PRO A 152 -6.51 -21.73 15.80
CA PRO A 152 -7.65 -22.42 15.20
C PRO A 152 -8.21 -21.69 13.98
N GLU A 153 -8.68 -22.41 12.96
CA GLU A 153 -9.34 -21.82 11.78
C GLU A 153 -10.57 -20.98 12.17
N GLN A 154 -11.25 -21.35 13.25
CA GLN A 154 -12.41 -20.62 13.78
C GLN A 154 -12.08 -19.22 14.29
N MET A 155 -10.79 -18.85 14.40
CA MET A 155 -10.38 -17.51 14.79
C MET A 155 -10.99 -16.45 13.89
N SER A 156 -11.04 -16.69 12.57
CA SER A 156 -11.60 -15.76 11.59
C SER A 156 -13.08 -15.44 11.77
N ALA A 157 -13.82 -16.28 12.51
CA ALA A 157 -15.24 -16.06 12.85
C ALA A 157 -15.46 -15.20 14.10
N LEU A 158 -14.39 -14.86 14.82
CA LEU A 158 -14.45 -14.00 16.00
C LEU A 158 -14.45 -12.51 15.61
N ASP A 159 -14.90 -11.66 16.53
CA ASP A 159 -14.71 -10.23 16.38
C ASP A 159 -13.21 -9.84 16.37
N LEU A 160 -12.88 -8.71 15.73
CA LEU A 160 -11.49 -8.28 15.52
C LEU A 160 -10.69 -8.12 16.83
N ASP A 161 -11.33 -7.68 17.91
CA ASP A 161 -10.65 -7.51 19.20
C ASP A 161 -10.23 -8.86 19.79
N LYS A 162 -11.06 -9.90 19.62
CA LYS A 162 -10.71 -11.26 20.05
C LYS A 162 -9.65 -11.90 19.17
N GLN A 163 -9.72 -11.68 17.87
CA GLN A 163 -8.66 -12.11 16.95
C GLN A 163 -7.32 -11.49 17.33
N LYS A 164 -7.29 -10.16 17.54
CA LYS A 164 -6.11 -9.44 18.03
C LYS A 164 -5.58 -10.01 19.35
N ALA A 165 -6.46 -10.25 20.32
CA ALA A 165 -6.06 -10.78 21.62
C ALA A 165 -5.41 -12.18 21.51
N LEU A 166 -5.94 -13.06 20.64
CA LEU A 166 -5.37 -14.38 20.40
C LEU A 166 -3.99 -14.31 19.75
N LEU A 167 -3.80 -13.41 18.79
CA LEU A 167 -2.51 -13.18 18.13
C LEU A 167 -1.48 -12.61 19.13
N ALA A 168 -1.86 -11.59 19.87
CA ALA A 168 -1.00 -10.93 20.87
C ALA A 168 -0.61 -11.85 22.03
N ASP A 169 -1.47 -12.78 22.43
CA ASP A 169 -1.15 -13.80 23.45
C ASP A 169 -0.03 -14.76 22.99
N LYS A 170 0.06 -15.02 21.70
CA LYS A 170 1.00 -15.96 21.10
C LYS A 170 2.30 -15.34 20.66
N PHE A 171 2.26 -14.09 20.22
CA PHE A 171 3.42 -13.44 19.66
C PHE A 171 3.41 -11.94 19.94
N ASP A 172 4.58 -11.42 20.29
CA ASP A 172 4.82 -10.01 20.53
C ASP A 172 5.32 -9.36 19.24
N LEU A 173 4.52 -8.47 18.64
CA LEU A 173 4.89 -7.77 17.41
C LEU A 173 6.15 -6.92 17.53
N GLU A 174 6.45 -6.38 18.74
CA GLU A 174 7.67 -5.58 18.95
C GLU A 174 8.94 -6.38 18.65
N LYS A 175 8.89 -7.71 18.78
CA LYS A 175 10.01 -8.61 18.43
C LYS A 175 10.26 -8.74 16.93
N LEU A 176 9.34 -8.29 16.11
CA LEU A 176 9.54 -8.23 14.68
C LEU A 176 10.40 -7.02 14.26
N ALA A 177 10.41 -5.96 15.05
CA ALA A 177 11.17 -4.74 14.76
C ALA A 177 12.68 -4.89 15.07
N ASP A 178 13.09 -5.99 15.72
CA ASP A 178 14.49 -6.27 16.06
C ASP A 178 14.97 -7.51 15.27
N PRO A 179 15.72 -7.33 14.15
CA PRO A 179 16.20 -8.41 13.28
C PRO A 179 17.32 -9.24 13.88
#